data_a963023a0be5587eeb006fbd3d3e1b76
#
_entry.id   a963023a0be5587eeb006fbd3d3e1b76
#
_cell.length_a   1.000
_cell.length_b   1.000
_cell.length_c   1.000
_cell.angle_alpha   90.00
_cell.angle_beta   90.00
_cell.angle_gamma   90.00
#
_symmetry.space_group_name_H-M   'P 1'
#
loop_
_entity.id
_entity.type
_entity.pdbx_description
1 polymer ?
#
loop_
_entity_poly.entity_id
_entity_poly.type
_entity_poly.pdbx_seq_one_letter_code
_entity_poly.pdbx_strand_id
1 'polypeptide(L)'
;MNINNEIKYTEKYNYNIDESVGWMNTTDGALDNVGNLLGEIKETILKVGNGTYSQNEMKSLNEDMNEKIKQLADTLNSTHGGKYLFGGSSVDDAPITVIENPDGTVKLEFSKDKNGQTIPNTDDLKADISSGINIDYNISVGEILNIKDGNGNTVNLLDEINNLSTLMNDIANGDE
;
A
#
# COMPACT_ATOMS: atom_id res chain seq x y z
N MET A 1 -29.89 -25.55 -25.66
CA MET A 1 -28.76 -25.32 -24.75
C MET A 1 -28.80 -26.41 -23.69
N ASN A 2 -27.65 -26.98 -23.27
CA ASN A 2 -27.66 -28.13 -22.37
C ASN A 2 -27.67 -27.65 -20.92
N ILE A 3 -28.69 -28.02 -20.13
CA ILE A 3 -28.89 -27.64 -18.72
C ILE A 3 -27.60 -27.84 -17.89
N ASN A 4 -26.83 -28.91 -18.15
CA ASN A 4 -25.57 -29.15 -17.47
C ASN A 4 -24.51 -28.07 -17.72
N ASN A 5 -24.54 -27.41 -18.88
CA ASN A 5 -23.62 -26.31 -19.17
C ASN A 5 -24.06 -25.04 -18.45
N GLU A 6 -25.37 -24.80 -18.34
CA GLU A 6 -25.91 -23.65 -17.60
C GLU A 6 -25.57 -23.71 -16.10
N ILE A 7 -25.69 -24.92 -15.52
CA ILE A 7 -25.31 -25.18 -14.13
C ILE A 7 -23.83 -24.87 -13.93
N LYS A 8 -22.94 -25.40 -14.78
CA LYS A 8 -21.48 -25.13 -14.68
C LYS A 8 -21.12 -23.65 -14.82
N TYR A 9 -21.78 -22.91 -15.71
CA TYR A 9 -21.55 -21.47 -15.83
C TYR A 9 -22.02 -20.72 -14.59
N THR A 10 -23.18 -21.09 -14.03
CA THR A 10 -23.69 -20.48 -12.81
C THR A 10 -22.78 -20.75 -11.62
N GLU A 11 -22.28 -21.98 -11.47
CA GLU A 11 -21.30 -22.34 -10.43
C GLU A 11 -20.00 -21.54 -10.59
N LYS A 12 -19.49 -21.37 -11.82
CA LYS A 12 -18.31 -20.54 -12.11
C LYS A 12 -18.55 -19.08 -11.72
N TYR A 13 -19.69 -18.50 -12.08
CA TYR A 13 -20.02 -17.12 -11.73
C TYR A 13 -20.13 -16.93 -10.22
N ASN A 14 -20.78 -17.84 -9.52
CA ASN A 14 -20.86 -17.79 -8.06
C ASN A 14 -19.48 -17.87 -7.42
N TYR A 15 -18.62 -18.77 -7.87
CA TYR A 15 -17.23 -18.84 -7.40
C TYR A 15 -16.48 -17.53 -7.64
N ASN A 16 -16.56 -16.93 -8.84
CA ASN A 16 -15.92 -15.67 -9.14
C ASN A 16 -16.43 -14.53 -8.26
N ILE A 17 -17.73 -14.48 -7.98
CA ILE A 17 -18.35 -13.49 -7.09
C ILE A 17 -17.80 -13.67 -5.68
N ASP A 18 -17.80 -14.88 -5.15
CA ASP A 18 -17.33 -15.16 -3.78
C ASP A 18 -15.84 -14.80 -3.61
N GLU A 19 -14.99 -15.15 -4.58
CA GLU A 19 -13.56 -14.77 -4.60
C GLU A 19 -13.38 -13.25 -4.67
N SER A 20 -14.14 -12.55 -5.53
CA SER A 20 -14.07 -11.10 -5.65
C SER A 20 -14.51 -10.40 -4.37
N VAL A 21 -15.57 -10.89 -3.72
CA VAL A 21 -16.05 -10.37 -2.43
C VAL A 21 -15.01 -10.60 -1.34
N GLY A 22 -14.41 -11.80 -1.29
CA GLY A 22 -13.33 -12.12 -0.35
C GLY A 22 -12.12 -11.18 -0.53
N TRP A 23 -11.72 -10.95 -1.79
CA TRP A 23 -10.66 -10.00 -2.13
C TRP A 23 -10.98 -8.59 -1.67
N MET A 24 -12.15 -8.06 -2.02
CA MET A 24 -12.57 -6.69 -1.64
C MET A 24 -12.67 -6.51 -0.12
N ASN A 25 -13.17 -7.51 0.62
CA ASN A 25 -13.22 -7.44 2.08
C ASN A 25 -11.82 -7.40 2.72
N THR A 26 -10.87 -8.17 2.18
CA THR A 26 -9.48 -8.15 2.66
C THR A 26 -8.82 -6.81 2.31
N THR A 27 -9.11 -6.27 1.13
CA THR A 27 -8.65 -4.95 0.68
C THR A 27 -9.16 -3.83 1.59
N ASP A 28 -10.45 -3.85 1.95
CA ASP A 28 -11.07 -2.87 2.85
C ASP A 28 -10.37 -2.85 4.21
N GLY A 29 -10.16 -4.02 4.83
CA GLY A 29 -9.42 -4.11 6.08
C GLY A 29 -7.96 -3.66 5.98
N ALA A 30 -7.29 -3.90 4.86
CA ALA A 30 -5.93 -3.41 4.64
C ALA A 30 -5.90 -1.88 4.46
N LEU A 31 -6.88 -1.29 3.76
CA LEU A 31 -7.01 0.16 3.59
C LEU A 31 -7.29 0.88 4.91
N ASP A 32 -8.11 0.31 5.79
CA ASP A 32 -8.32 0.81 7.14
C ASP A 32 -7.00 0.87 7.92
N ASN A 33 -6.19 -0.18 7.84
CA ASN A 33 -4.88 -0.22 8.49
C ASN A 33 -3.91 0.82 7.89
N VAL A 34 -3.89 1.01 6.56
CA VAL A 34 -3.11 2.06 5.89
C VAL A 34 -3.52 3.44 6.43
N GLY A 35 -4.82 3.72 6.52
CA GLY A 35 -5.35 4.98 7.06
C GLY A 35 -4.91 5.24 8.50
N ASN A 36 -4.98 4.22 9.36
CA ASN A 36 -4.54 4.30 10.75
C ASN A 36 -3.04 4.59 10.86
N LEU A 37 -2.19 3.86 10.12
CA LEU A 37 -0.74 4.05 10.13
C LEU A 37 -0.33 5.44 9.61
N LEU A 38 -0.97 5.94 8.56
CA LEU A 38 -0.75 7.31 8.07
C LEU A 38 -1.17 8.35 9.12
N GLY A 39 -2.25 8.10 9.87
CA GLY A 39 -2.68 8.91 11.00
C GLY A 39 -1.62 8.95 12.11
N GLU A 40 -1.07 7.80 12.49
CA GLU A 40 -0.02 7.70 13.51
C GLU A 40 1.30 8.36 13.08
N ILE A 41 1.71 8.22 11.81
CA ILE A 41 2.86 8.91 11.23
C ILE A 41 2.65 10.44 11.35
N LYS A 42 1.46 10.93 10.94
CA LYS A 42 1.10 12.34 11.07
C LYS A 42 1.17 12.83 12.53
N GLU A 43 0.66 12.06 13.48
CA GLU A 43 0.74 12.41 14.91
C GLU A 43 2.17 12.50 15.40
N THR A 44 3.06 11.60 14.98
CA THR A 44 4.48 11.65 15.33
C THR A 44 5.13 12.93 14.79
N ILE A 45 4.84 13.31 13.55
CA ILE A 45 5.34 14.56 12.95
C ILE A 45 4.84 15.79 13.71
N LEU A 46 3.55 15.82 14.06
CA LEU A 46 2.98 16.94 14.82
C LEU A 46 3.58 17.05 16.23
N LYS A 47 3.89 15.93 16.87
CA LYS A 47 4.61 15.92 18.16
C LYS A 47 5.97 16.58 18.02
N VAL A 48 6.76 16.16 17.02
CA VAL A 48 8.09 16.74 16.73
C VAL A 48 8.00 18.23 16.47
N GLY A 49 7.07 18.68 15.64
CA GLY A 49 6.92 20.10 15.27
C GLY A 49 6.46 21.02 16.41
N ASN A 50 5.81 20.48 17.44
CA ASN A 50 5.24 21.25 18.55
C ASN A 50 5.98 21.08 19.89
N GLY A 51 6.97 20.18 19.96
CA GLY A 51 7.68 19.84 21.19
C GLY A 51 9.10 20.35 21.22
N THR A 52 9.63 20.47 22.45
CA THR A 52 11.08 20.66 22.66
C THR A 52 11.60 19.32 23.20
N TYR A 53 12.27 18.58 22.35
CA TYR A 53 12.78 17.25 22.66
C TYR A 53 14.31 17.27 22.79
N SER A 54 14.84 16.49 23.70
CA SER A 54 16.27 16.17 23.72
C SER A 54 16.63 15.29 22.52
N GLN A 55 17.91 15.25 22.18
CA GLN A 55 18.39 14.42 21.05
C GLN A 55 18.07 12.92 21.25
N ASN A 56 18.10 12.41 22.48
CA ASN A 56 17.73 11.03 22.76
C ASN A 56 16.24 10.76 22.53
N GLU A 57 15.38 11.71 22.90
CA GLU A 57 13.94 11.60 22.62
C GLU A 57 13.66 11.69 21.13
N MET A 58 14.38 12.55 20.40
CA MET A 58 14.27 12.62 18.93
C MET A 58 14.68 11.31 18.25
N LYS A 59 15.76 10.66 18.72
CA LYS A 59 16.14 9.33 18.22
C LYS A 59 15.06 8.30 18.44
N SER A 60 14.44 8.28 19.61
CA SER A 60 13.34 7.34 19.90
C SER A 60 12.11 7.62 19.03
N LEU A 61 11.79 8.88 18.76
CA LEU A 61 10.70 9.26 17.84
C LEU A 61 11.00 8.86 16.39
N ASN A 62 12.25 8.99 15.97
CA ASN A 62 12.70 8.53 14.64
C ASN A 62 12.61 7.01 14.50
N GLU A 63 13.04 6.26 15.51
CA GLU A 63 12.90 4.81 15.55
C GLU A 63 11.43 4.38 15.48
N ASP A 64 10.54 5.00 16.26
CA ASP A 64 9.10 4.75 16.22
C ASP A 64 8.50 5.06 14.85
N MET A 65 8.90 6.16 14.23
CA MET A 65 8.46 6.51 12.88
C MET A 65 8.94 5.50 11.83
N ASN A 66 10.20 5.07 11.91
CA ASN A 66 10.74 4.05 11.01
C ASN A 66 9.98 2.72 11.11
N GLU A 67 9.61 2.32 12.33
CA GLU A 67 8.79 1.11 12.52
C GLU A 67 7.39 1.26 11.92
N LYS A 68 6.75 2.44 12.04
CA LYS A 68 5.46 2.71 11.39
C LYS A 68 5.55 2.69 9.86
N ILE A 69 6.64 3.20 9.30
CA ILE A 69 6.90 3.15 7.84
C ILE A 69 7.06 1.70 7.37
N LYS A 70 7.77 0.84 8.13
CA LYS A 70 7.88 -0.58 7.82
C LYS A 70 6.52 -1.30 7.91
N GLN A 71 5.74 -1.03 8.96
CA GLN A 71 4.39 -1.59 9.10
C GLN A 71 3.45 -1.14 7.96
N LEU A 72 3.61 0.10 7.48
CA LEU A 72 2.88 0.58 6.31
C LEU A 72 3.26 -0.22 5.06
N ALA A 73 4.54 -0.49 4.84
CA ALA A 73 4.99 -1.33 3.73
C ALA A 73 4.44 -2.75 3.84
N ASP A 74 4.47 -3.36 5.03
CA ASP A 74 3.90 -4.69 5.26
C ASP A 74 2.40 -4.73 4.97
N THR A 75 1.67 -3.67 5.35
CA THR A 75 0.24 -3.54 5.07
C THR A 75 -0.02 -3.38 3.57
N LEU A 76 0.78 -2.56 2.87
CA LEU A 76 0.70 -2.40 1.41
C LEU A 76 1.13 -3.68 0.65
N ASN A 77 1.89 -4.56 1.30
CA ASN A 77 2.26 -5.89 0.80
C ASN A 77 1.32 -7.01 1.30
N SER A 78 0.14 -6.67 1.79
CA SER A 78 -0.85 -7.66 2.23
C SER A 78 -1.29 -8.56 1.08
N THR A 79 -1.64 -9.80 1.43
CA THR A 79 -2.05 -10.83 0.46
C THR A 79 -3.42 -11.40 0.76
N HIS A 80 -4.10 -11.86 -0.29
CA HIS A 80 -5.29 -12.68 -0.21
C HIS A 80 -5.06 -13.96 -1.02
N GLY A 81 -5.23 -15.13 -0.40
CA GLY A 81 -4.97 -16.41 -1.07
C GLY A 81 -3.54 -16.57 -1.61
N GLY A 82 -2.55 -15.91 -0.98
CA GLY A 82 -1.16 -15.90 -1.42
C GLY A 82 -0.82 -14.96 -2.58
N LYS A 83 -1.76 -14.09 -2.96
CA LYS A 83 -1.58 -13.07 -4.02
C LYS A 83 -1.63 -11.68 -3.42
N TYR A 84 -0.72 -10.79 -3.84
CA TYR A 84 -0.66 -9.42 -3.34
C TYR A 84 -1.87 -8.60 -3.78
N LEU A 85 -2.51 -7.94 -2.79
CA LEU A 85 -3.75 -7.17 -2.99
C LEU A 85 -3.55 -5.95 -3.88
N PHE A 86 -2.43 -5.26 -3.73
CA PHE A 86 -2.18 -3.92 -4.26
C PHE A 86 -1.18 -3.89 -5.42
N GLY A 87 -0.81 -5.04 -5.95
CA GLY A 87 0.15 -5.15 -7.04
C GLY A 87 -0.40 -4.86 -8.45
N GLY A 88 -1.67 -4.45 -8.57
CA GLY A 88 -2.34 -4.36 -9.87
C GLY A 88 -2.50 -5.76 -10.48
N SER A 89 -2.09 -5.97 -11.72
CA SER A 89 -2.06 -7.30 -12.35
C SER A 89 -0.84 -8.15 -11.96
N SER A 90 0.17 -7.56 -11.28
CA SER A 90 1.37 -8.27 -10.78
C SER A 90 1.12 -8.82 -9.38
N VAL A 91 0.25 -9.82 -9.28
CA VAL A 91 -0.21 -10.39 -8.01
C VAL A 91 0.80 -11.31 -7.31
N ASP A 92 1.86 -11.71 -7.99
CA ASP A 92 2.85 -12.66 -7.48
C ASP A 92 4.09 -11.96 -6.88
N ASP A 93 4.22 -10.65 -7.08
CA ASP A 93 5.36 -9.85 -6.62
C ASP A 93 4.89 -8.77 -5.64
N ALA A 94 5.63 -8.59 -4.53
CA ALA A 94 5.33 -7.57 -3.52
C ALA A 94 5.40 -6.17 -4.15
N PRO A 95 4.35 -5.32 -4.01
CA PRO A 95 4.33 -4.01 -4.67
C PRO A 95 5.28 -2.97 -4.06
N ILE A 96 5.68 -3.12 -2.79
CA ILE A 96 6.55 -2.18 -2.06
C ILE A 96 7.79 -2.88 -1.56
N THR A 97 8.94 -2.23 -1.75
CA THR A 97 10.22 -2.62 -1.17
C THR A 97 10.63 -1.62 -0.09
N VAL A 98 11.08 -2.14 1.06
CA VAL A 98 11.66 -1.33 2.15
C VAL A 98 13.17 -1.27 1.95
N ILE A 99 13.74 -0.07 2.01
CA ILE A 99 15.18 0.19 1.98
C ILE A 99 15.61 0.75 3.33
N GLU A 100 16.46 0.02 4.03
CA GLU A 100 17.09 0.46 5.27
C GLU A 100 18.51 0.94 4.95
N ASN A 101 18.75 2.23 5.08
CA ASN A 101 20.04 2.83 4.79
C ASN A 101 20.97 2.75 6.02
N PRO A 102 22.30 2.73 5.80
CA PRO A 102 23.28 2.70 6.91
C PRO A 102 23.24 3.92 7.82
N ASP A 103 22.68 5.05 7.35
CA ASP A 103 22.48 6.29 8.12
C ASP A 103 21.29 6.22 9.08
N GLY A 104 20.49 5.14 9.03
CA GLY A 104 19.31 4.92 9.84
C GLY A 104 18.00 5.42 9.21
N THR A 105 18.03 5.93 7.97
CA THR A 105 16.80 6.27 7.24
C THR A 105 16.12 5.02 6.69
N VAL A 106 14.81 4.95 6.79
CA VAL A 106 13.95 3.93 6.16
C VAL A 106 13.19 4.56 5.02
N LYS A 107 13.32 4.00 3.84
CA LYS A 107 12.62 4.47 2.62
C LYS A 107 11.77 3.36 2.03
N LEU A 108 10.71 3.77 1.36
CA LEU A 108 9.83 2.90 0.59
C LEU A 108 10.02 3.18 -0.90
N GLU A 109 10.07 2.13 -1.69
CA GLU A 109 10.10 2.22 -3.15
C GLU A 109 9.06 1.27 -3.75
N PHE A 110 8.52 1.66 -4.91
CA PHE A 110 7.78 0.70 -5.73
C PHE A 110 8.72 -0.41 -6.17
N SER A 111 8.33 -1.64 -5.91
CA SER A 111 9.10 -2.81 -6.35
C SER A 111 9.15 -2.90 -7.87
N LYS A 112 10.07 -3.70 -8.37
CA LYS A 112 10.16 -4.03 -9.79
C LYS A 112 9.91 -5.52 -9.97
N ASP A 113 9.20 -5.85 -11.03
CA ASP A 113 9.01 -7.23 -11.44
C ASP A 113 10.32 -7.83 -11.97
N LYS A 114 10.29 -9.13 -12.26
CA LYS A 114 11.44 -9.87 -12.84
C LYS A 114 11.92 -9.33 -14.21
N ASN A 115 11.12 -8.49 -14.87
CA ASN A 115 11.46 -7.83 -16.14
C ASN A 115 11.98 -6.39 -15.91
N GLY A 116 12.08 -5.94 -14.66
CA GLY A 116 12.50 -4.60 -14.28
C GLY A 116 11.42 -3.52 -14.45
N GLN A 117 10.16 -3.91 -14.66
CA GLN A 117 9.03 -2.99 -14.72
C GLN A 117 8.55 -2.67 -13.31
N THR A 118 8.23 -1.40 -13.08
CA THR A 118 7.71 -0.95 -11.78
C THR A 118 6.35 -1.58 -11.49
N ILE A 119 6.23 -2.15 -10.31
CA ILE A 119 4.96 -2.57 -9.71
C ILE A 119 4.49 -1.39 -8.83
N PRO A 120 3.22 -1.00 -8.84
CA PRO A 120 2.12 -1.65 -9.55
C PRO A 120 1.98 -1.14 -10.97
N ASN A 121 1.65 -2.04 -11.88
CA ASN A 121 0.98 -1.59 -13.08
C ASN A 121 -0.47 -1.24 -12.72
N THR A 122 -1.08 -0.33 -13.45
CA THR A 122 -2.46 0.13 -13.22
C THR A 122 -3.51 -0.78 -13.86
N ASP A 123 -3.13 -2.02 -14.23
CA ASP A 123 -4.06 -2.95 -14.86
C ASP A 123 -5.01 -3.56 -13.83
N ASP A 124 -6.28 -3.56 -14.15
CA ASP A 124 -7.33 -4.09 -13.31
C ASP A 124 -7.46 -5.61 -13.42
N LEU A 125 -7.73 -6.25 -12.28
CA LEU A 125 -8.16 -7.65 -12.24
C LEU A 125 -9.66 -7.70 -12.48
N LYS A 126 -10.07 -8.56 -13.43
CA LYS A 126 -11.46 -8.67 -13.85
C LYS A 126 -12.04 -10.03 -13.49
N ALA A 127 -13.26 -10.03 -13.00
CA ALA A 127 -14.03 -11.24 -12.73
C ALA A 127 -15.31 -11.29 -13.56
N ASP A 128 -15.52 -12.37 -14.28
CA ASP A 128 -16.79 -12.64 -14.97
C ASP A 128 -17.83 -13.05 -13.92
N ILE A 129 -18.88 -12.26 -13.76
CA ILE A 129 -19.97 -12.47 -12.78
C ILE A 129 -21.28 -12.91 -13.42
N SER A 130 -21.42 -12.75 -14.72
CA SER A 130 -22.54 -13.23 -15.53
C SER A 130 -22.13 -13.29 -17.00
N SER A 131 -22.99 -13.84 -17.87
CA SER A 131 -22.71 -13.88 -19.31
C SER A 131 -22.52 -12.47 -19.88
N GLY A 132 -21.28 -12.15 -20.30
CA GLY A 132 -20.89 -10.87 -20.86
C GLY A 132 -20.78 -9.71 -19.84
N ILE A 133 -20.84 -9.99 -18.54
CA ILE A 133 -20.66 -9.00 -17.48
C ILE A 133 -19.43 -9.35 -16.66
N ASN A 134 -18.46 -8.44 -16.62
CA ASN A 134 -17.32 -8.53 -15.73
C ASN A 134 -17.21 -7.27 -14.86
N ILE A 135 -16.53 -7.40 -13.73
CA ILE A 135 -16.24 -6.33 -12.79
C ILE A 135 -14.73 -6.23 -12.55
N ASP A 136 -14.25 -5.02 -12.32
CA ASP A 136 -12.94 -4.76 -11.76
C ASP A 136 -13.06 -4.84 -10.23
N TYR A 137 -12.12 -5.54 -9.56
CA TYR A 137 -12.26 -5.82 -8.13
C TYR A 137 -11.01 -5.53 -7.29
N ASN A 138 -9.95 -5.01 -7.91
CA ASN A 138 -8.73 -4.62 -7.22
C ASN A 138 -8.51 -3.10 -7.24
N ILE A 139 -7.58 -2.66 -6.42
CA ILE A 139 -6.98 -1.32 -6.44
C ILE A 139 -5.47 -1.50 -6.33
N SER A 140 -4.70 -0.70 -7.04
CA SER A 140 -3.25 -0.75 -7.00
C SER A 140 -2.66 0.18 -5.94
N VAL A 141 -1.46 -0.13 -5.43
CA VAL A 141 -0.76 0.76 -4.48
C VAL A 141 -0.44 2.11 -5.13
N GLY A 142 -0.27 2.17 -6.44
CA GLY A 142 -0.09 3.42 -7.18
C GLY A 142 -1.31 4.33 -7.11
N GLU A 143 -2.52 3.78 -7.15
CA GLU A 143 -3.76 4.53 -6.98
C GLU A 143 -3.95 5.00 -5.54
N ILE A 144 -3.54 4.19 -4.55
CA ILE A 144 -3.63 4.54 -3.13
C ILE A 144 -2.67 5.68 -2.78
N LEU A 145 -1.43 5.62 -3.28
CA LEU A 145 -0.37 6.55 -2.91
C LEU A 145 -0.31 7.82 -3.77
N ASN A 146 -0.95 7.86 -4.94
CA ASN A 146 -1.07 9.06 -5.77
C ASN A 146 -2.39 9.78 -5.49
N ILE A 147 -2.36 10.74 -4.58
CA ILE A 147 -3.52 11.52 -4.19
C ILE A 147 -3.60 12.87 -4.92
N LYS A 148 -4.78 13.46 -4.97
CA LYS A 148 -4.98 14.82 -5.46
C LYS A 148 -4.96 15.80 -4.29
N ASP A 149 -4.14 16.85 -4.38
CA ASP A 149 -4.19 17.97 -3.45
C ASP A 149 -5.44 18.84 -3.68
N GLY A 150 -5.66 19.82 -2.79
CA GLY A 150 -6.81 20.75 -2.91
C GLY A 150 -6.79 21.61 -4.18
N ASN A 151 -5.69 21.66 -4.93
CA ASN A 151 -5.53 22.39 -6.19
C ASN A 151 -5.62 21.46 -7.42
N GLY A 152 -5.79 20.14 -7.21
CA GLY A 152 -5.88 19.13 -8.25
C GLY A 152 -4.52 18.57 -8.73
N ASN A 153 -3.40 18.95 -8.11
CA ASN A 153 -2.09 18.39 -8.43
C ASN A 153 -1.98 16.97 -7.86
N THR A 154 -1.25 16.10 -8.54
CA THR A 154 -0.95 14.78 -8.02
C THR A 154 0.22 14.86 -7.04
N VAL A 155 0.00 14.37 -5.81
CA VAL A 155 1.02 14.23 -4.77
C VAL A 155 1.26 12.74 -4.57
N ASN A 156 2.52 12.33 -4.61
CA ASN A 156 2.91 10.95 -4.31
C ASN A 156 3.24 10.84 -2.82
N LEU A 157 2.38 10.15 -2.06
CA LEU A 157 2.57 9.97 -0.61
C LEU A 157 3.85 9.21 -0.27
N LEU A 158 4.33 8.33 -1.15
CA LEU A 158 5.57 7.60 -0.94
C LEU A 158 6.78 8.53 -0.92
N ASP A 159 6.83 9.51 -1.84
CA ASP A 159 7.88 10.53 -1.87
C ASP A 159 7.82 11.40 -0.60
N GLU A 160 6.63 11.79 -0.16
CA GLU A 160 6.44 12.57 1.06
C GLU A 160 6.88 11.80 2.31
N ILE A 161 6.54 10.52 2.42
CA ILE A 161 6.98 9.65 3.54
C ILE A 161 8.51 9.52 3.54
N ASN A 162 9.14 9.34 2.38
CA ASN A 162 10.58 9.25 2.25
C ASN A 162 11.29 10.56 2.64
N ASN A 163 10.73 11.71 2.25
CA ASN A 163 11.23 13.02 2.64
C ASN A 163 11.13 13.22 4.16
N LEU A 164 10.00 12.85 4.75
CA LEU A 164 9.77 12.92 6.19
C LEU A 164 10.71 12.01 6.97
N SER A 165 10.95 10.79 6.50
CA SER A 165 11.90 9.86 7.10
C SER A 165 13.31 10.44 7.11
N THR A 166 13.74 11.06 6.01
CA THR A 166 15.05 11.72 5.91
C THR A 166 15.14 12.89 6.90
N LEU A 167 14.14 13.78 6.90
CA LEU A 167 14.11 14.94 7.80
C LEU A 167 14.13 14.53 9.28
N MET A 168 13.34 13.52 9.66
CA MET A 168 13.31 13.00 11.02
C MET A 168 14.66 12.44 11.46
N ASN A 169 15.34 11.74 10.55
CA ASN A 169 16.67 11.19 10.80
C ASN A 169 17.73 12.29 10.98
N ASP A 170 17.71 13.34 10.14
CA ASP A 170 18.61 14.48 10.22
C ASP A 170 18.44 15.21 11.57
N ILE A 171 17.20 15.51 11.97
CA ILE A 171 16.90 16.12 13.28
C ILE A 171 17.38 15.21 14.42
N ALA A 172 17.16 13.90 14.36
CA ALA A 172 17.56 12.97 15.40
C ALA A 172 19.09 12.83 15.53
N ASN A 173 19.83 13.11 14.47
CA ASN A 173 21.30 13.11 14.47
C ASN A 173 21.91 14.49 14.76
N GLY A 174 21.10 15.55 14.79
CA GLY A 174 21.53 16.92 15.02
C GLY A 174 22.17 17.58 13.79
N ASP A 175 21.84 17.08 12.62
CA ASP A 175 22.22 17.67 11.34
C ASP A 175 21.20 18.79 11.01
N GLU A 176 21.66 20.03 10.80
CA GLU A 176 20.85 21.20 10.42
C GLU A 176 20.73 21.32 8.89
#